data_d0d1996dc256cc3479ff4f238343ce69
#
_entry.id   d0d1996dc256cc3479ff4f238343ce69
#
_cell.length_a   1.000
_cell.length_b   1.000
_cell.length_c   1.000
_cell.angle_alpha   90.00
_cell.angle_beta   90.00
_cell.angle_gamma   90.00
#
_symmetry.space_group_name_H-M   'P 1'
#
loop_
_entity.id
_entity.type
_entity.pdbx_description
1 polymer ?
#
loop_
_entity_poly.entity_id
_entity_poly.type
_entity_poly.pdbx_seq_one_letter_code
_entity_poly.pdbx_strand_id
1 'polypeptide(L)'
;MIMKGTKITDGIYRLGVNLDGSSLFEGMWPIPDGISINSYVVRGETTALIDLVEDIGEKPAEFEQALASLSLKPEDIDCLIINHMEPDHTSWLPEFYRRNPELEFYITAKGASVLKAFCGIEKNVHVVKTGDILDLGGGKTLTFYEAPNLHWPETMVTFENSSGILFSCDAFGSYGTIADTIFDDQLSSEQYDFFMHEALRYYANIVAAFSTFVEKAISLLKNLDIKIIAPSHGIVWRENPGAIIDTYSRLARYMNGPAEPEITVIWSSMYGNTEKVVAAMIQGVRSEGLPVHVYRTPQDDIGFILASAWKSAGLIIGMPTYEYRMFPPMAWVLDMFARKKVMNKKVLRFGSFGWSGGAQRELETLTEKLQWDFMNPVEWQGAPTRETLSFATARSRELAAKIKAEFGK
;
A
#
# COMPACT_ATOMS: atom_id res chain seq x y z
N MET A 1 19.09 -9.70 -17.81
CA MET A 1 17.93 -10.22 -18.62
C MET A 1 17.49 -9.07 -19.50
N ILE A 2 17.22 -9.28 -20.80
CA ILE A 2 16.75 -8.19 -21.68
C ILE A 2 15.28 -7.93 -21.32
N MET A 3 14.98 -6.72 -20.88
CA MET A 3 13.59 -6.32 -20.59
C MET A 3 12.78 -6.27 -21.89
N LYS A 4 11.57 -6.82 -21.83
CA LYS A 4 10.68 -6.87 -23.00
C LYS A 4 9.31 -6.34 -22.66
N GLY A 5 8.70 -5.62 -23.62
CA GLY A 5 7.30 -5.28 -23.54
C GLY A 5 6.44 -6.56 -23.59
N THR A 6 5.57 -6.74 -22.60
CA THR A 6 4.69 -7.92 -22.50
C THR A 6 3.30 -7.59 -23.01
N LYS A 7 2.82 -8.35 -23.99
CA LYS A 7 1.48 -8.15 -24.57
C LYS A 7 0.40 -8.47 -23.54
N ILE A 8 -0.52 -7.53 -23.31
CA ILE A 8 -1.76 -7.73 -22.54
C ILE A 8 -2.88 -8.17 -23.49
N THR A 9 -3.11 -7.40 -24.53
CA THR A 9 -4.05 -7.70 -25.63
C THR A 9 -3.57 -7.04 -26.90
N ASP A 10 -4.34 -7.11 -28.00
CA ASP A 10 -3.93 -6.51 -29.28
C ASP A 10 -3.76 -5.00 -29.15
N GLY A 11 -2.56 -4.52 -29.52
CA GLY A 11 -2.18 -3.13 -29.43
C GLY A 11 -1.86 -2.62 -28.02
N ILE A 12 -1.96 -3.44 -26.97
CA ILE A 12 -1.72 -3.01 -25.59
C ILE A 12 -0.64 -3.87 -24.94
N TYR A 13 0.39 -3.19 -24.37
CA TYR A 13 1.56 -3.83 -23.82
C TYR A 13 1.94 -3.23 -22.47
N ARG A 14 2.41 -4.07 -21.54
CA ARG A 14 3.08 -3.64 -20.33
C ARG A 14 4.56 -3.45 -20.63
N LEU A 15 5.10 -2.30 -20.24
CA LEU A 15 6.51 -2.09 -19.97
C LEU A 15 6.69 -2.09 -18.45
N GLY A 16 7.80 -2.61 -17.95
CA GLY A 16 7.99 -2.61 -16.51
C GLY A 16 9.42 -2.82 -16.13
N VAL A 17 9.80 -2.19 -15.04
CA VAL A 17 11.09 -2.36 -14.37
C VAL A 17 10.85 -2.82 -12.94
N ASN A 18 11.87 -3.38 -12.30
CA ASN A 18 11.80 -3.77 -10.90
C ASN A 18 12.83 -3.00 -10.08
N LEU A 19 12.42 -2.46 -8.94
CA LEU A 19 13.33 -2.06 -7.87
C LEU A 19 13.55 -3.28 -6.97
N ASP A 20 14.79 -3.55 -6.62
CA ASP A 20 15.14 -4.68 -5.75
C ASP A 20 14.98 -4.32 -4.26
N GLY A 21 15.14 -5.34 -3.40
CA GLY A 21 14.99 -5.20 -1.96
C GLY A 21 16.07 -4.38 -1.25
N SER A 22 17.05 -3.83 -1.96
CA SER A 22 18.08 -2.97 -1.37
C SER A 22 17.62 -1.52 -1.19
N SER A 23 16.54 -1.14 -1.86
CA SER A 23 15.96 0.20 -1.83
C SER A 23 14.87 0.34 -0.77
N LEU A 24 14.61 1.58 -0.35
CA LEU A 24 13.42 1.93 0.42
C LEU A 24 12.41 2.59 -0.51
N PHE A 25 11.19 2.07 -0.57
CA PHE A 25 10.10 2.71 -1.30
C PHE A 25 9.66 3.99 -0.56
N GLU A 26 9.38 5.08 -1.28
CA GLU A 26 9.18 6.43 -0.70
C GLU A 26 10.29 6.86 0.27
N GLY A 27 11.49 6.27 0.17
CA GLY A 27 12.62 6.54 1.06
C GLY A 27 12.42 6.07 2.51
N MET A 28 11.38 5.32 2.82
CA MET A 28 11.05 4.91 4.19
C MET A 28 10.51 3.49 4.36
N TRP A 29 9.93 2.89 3.33
CA TRP A 29 9.34 1.56 3.42
C TRP A 29 10.32 0.49 2.96
N PRO A 30 10.78 -0.41 3.83
CA PRO A 30 11.54 -1.58 3.41
C PRO A 30 10.73 -2.44 2.45
N ILE A 31 11.34 -2.80 1.33
CA ILE A 31 10.74 -3.66 0.29
C ILE A 31 11.64 -4.87 0.04
N PRO A 32 11.78 -5.82 1.00
CA PRO A 32 12.73 -6.92 0.88
C PRO A 32 12.54 -7.77 -0.38
N ASP A 33 11.32 -7.87 -0.88
CA ASP A 33 10.96 -8.57 -2.12
C ASP A 33 10.85 -7.62 -3.33
N GLY A 34 11.29 -6.36 -3.17
CA GLY A 34 11.25 -5.32 -4.19
C GLY A 34 9.84 -4.83 -4.54
N ILE A 35 9.76 -4.11 -5.65
CA ILE A 35 8.52 -3.61 -6.24
C ILE A 35 8.68 -3.52 -7.76
N SER A 36 7.63 -3.81 -8.52
CA SER A 36 7.59 -3.51 -9.95
C SER A 36 7.03 -2.11 -10.18
N ILE A 37 7.59 -1.39 -11.17
CA ILE A 37 7.03 -0.16 -11.72
C ILE A 37 6.55 -0.48 -13.12
N ASN A 38 5.26 -0.34 -13.36
CA ASN A 38 4.58 -0.70 -14.60
C ASN A 38 4.13 0.55 -15.35
N SER A 39 4.46 0.60 -16.63
CA SER A 39 3.92 1.56 -17.59
C SER A 39 3.26 0.79 -18.72
N TYR A 40 2.42 1.46 -19.50
CA TYR A 40 1.65 0.76 -20.53
C TYR A 40 1.66 1.52 -21.85
N VAL A 41 1.84 0.78 -22.95
CA VAL A 41 1.69 1.31 -24.31
C VAL A 41 0.34 0.90 -24.86
N VAL A 42 -0.40 1.87 -25.40
CA VAL A 42 -1.65 1.64 -26.15
C VAL A 42 -1.44 2.15 -27.57
N ARG A 43 -1.51 1.25 -28.55
CA ARG A 43 -1.35 1.55 -29.98
C ARG A 43 -2.69 1.57 -30.68
N GLY A 44 -3.06 2.75 -31.17
CA GLY A 44 -4.06 2.99 -32.19
C GLY A 44 -3.41 3.41 -33.49
N GLU A 45 -3.95 4.44 -34.15
CA GLU A 45 -3.26 5.20 -35.21
C GLU A 45 -2.19 6.10 -34.59
N THR A 46 -2.42 6.58 -33.36
CA THR A 46 -1.43 7.22 -32.48
C THR A 46 -1.06 6.28 -31.34
N THR A 47 0.14 6.49 -30.78
CA THR A 47 0.70 5.67 -29.69
C THR A 47 0.67 6.46 -28.39
N ALA A 48 -0.11 5.99 -27.43
CA ALA A 48 -0.12 6.52 -26.06
C ALA A 48 0.78 5.70 -25.15
N LEU A 49 1.49 6.38 -24.26
CA LEU A 49 2.17 5.81 -23.13
C LEU A 49 1.41 6.22 -21.86
N ILE A 50 1.21 5.30 -20.93
CA ILE A 50 0.54 5.54 -19.65
C ILE A 50 1.56 5.38 -18.54
N ASP A 51 1.83 6.47 -17.83
CA ASP A 51 2.86 6.64 -16.83
C ASP A 51 4.27 6.29 -17.32
N LEU A 52 5.29 6.68 -16.58
CA LEU A 52 6.69 6.42 -16.86
C LEU A 52 7.32 5.60 -15.76
N VAL A 53 8.60 5.83 -15.49
CA VAL A 53 9.41 5.12 -14.51
C VAL A 53 10.24 6.11 -13.70
N GLU A 54 10.75 5.64 -12.58
CA GLU A 54 11.70 6.37 -11.74
C GLU A 54 13.06 6.52 -12.42
N ASP A 55 13.65 7.72 -12.31
CA ASP A 55 15.03 7.99 -12.76
C ASP A 55 16.04 7.53 -11.70
N ILE A 56 16.20 6.23 -11.58
CA ILE A 56 17.12 5.62 -10.63
C ILE A 56 17.95 4.51 -11.29
N GLY A 57 19.28 4.60 -11.16
CA GLY A 57 20.21 3.60 -11.67
C GLY A 57 20.01 3.31 -13.16
N GLU A 58 19.82 2.06 -13.51
CA GLU A 58 19.63 1.60 -14.89
C GLU A 58 18.16 1.53 -15.34
N LYS A 59 17.21 1.98 -14.50
CA LYS A 59 15.76 1.79 -14.78
C LYS A 59 15.28 2.49 -16.04
N PRO A 60 15.70 3.73 -16.35
CA PRO A 60 15.42 4.32 -17.66
C PRO A 60 15.95 3.49 -18.84
N ALA A 61 17.16 2.96 -18.74
CA ALA A 61 17.75 2.13 -19.81
C ALA A 61 17.03 0.77 -19.94
N GLU A 62 16.62 0.14 -18.83
CA GLU A 62 15.78 -1.07 -18.84
C GLU A 62 14.43 -0.80 -19.51
N PHE A 63 13.81 0.34 -19.19
CA PHE A 63 12.56 0.78 -19.81
C PHE A 63 12.70 1.01 -21.31
N GLU A 64 13.77 1.67 -21.76
CA GLU A 64 14.05 1.88 -23.18
C GLU A 64 14.25 0.55 -23.92
N GLN A 65 14.91 -0.45 -23.30
CA GLN A 65 15.03 -1.79 -23.87
C GLN A 65 13.65 -2.45 -24.05
N ALA A 66 12.77 -2.32 -23.06
CA ALA A 66 11.41 -2.83 -23.16
C ALA A 66 10.62 -2.12 -24.28
N LEU A 67 10.75 -0.80 -24.41
CA LEU A 67 10.15 -0.01 -25.47
C LEU A 67 10.70 -0.42 -26.85
N ALA A 68 12.03 -0.58 -26.98
CA ALA A 68 12.70 -1.02 -28.21
C ALA A 68 12.28 -2.43 -28.63
N SER A 69 11.94 -3.31 -27.69
CA SER A 69 11.41 -4.66 -28.00
C SER A 69 10.08 -4.62 -28.75
N LEU A 70 9.35 -3.50 -28.63
CA LEU A 70 8.13 -3.19 -29.37
C LEU A 70 8.40 -2.41 -30.68
N SER A 71 9.68 -2.26 -31.06
CA SER A 71 10.12 -1.40 -32.20
C SER A 71 9.71 0.06 -32.00
N LEU A 72 9.75 0.54 -30.76
CA LEU A 72 9.49 1.94 -30.39
C LEU A 72 10.70 2.54 -29.69
N LYS A 73 10.80 3.84 -29.75
CA LYS A 73 11.72 4.70 -28.97
C LYS A 73 10.93 5.88 -28.39
N PRO A 74 11.45 6.65 -27.45
CA PRO A 74 10.75 7.78 -26.85
C PRO A 74 10.13 8.77 -27.86
N GLU A 75 10.81 9.00 -28.97
CA GLU A 75 10.40 9.90 -30.05
C GLU A 75 9.18 9.38 -30.87
N ASP A 76 8.84 8.10 -30.74
CA ASP A 76 7.69 7.48 -31.43
C ASP A 76 6.41 7.48 -30.58
N ILE A 77 6.46 8.08 -29.39
CA ILE A 77 5.31 8.23 -28.49
C ILE A 77 4.62 9.55 -28.79
N ASP A 78 3.36 9.51 -29.21
CA ASP A 78 2.58 10.69 -29.56
C ASP A 78 2.06 11.41 -28.32
N CYS A 79 1.62 10.65 -27.30
CA CYS A 79 1.12 11.24 -26.07
C CYS A 79 1.47 10.42 -24.82
N LEU A 80 1.61 11.13 -23.71
CA LEU A 80 1.79 10.58 -22.37
C LEU A 80 0.56 10.88 -21.51
N ILE A 81 -0.07 9.83 -21.03
CA ILE A 81 -1.13 9.90 -20.03
C ILE A 81 -0.47 9.82 -18.67
N ILE A 82 -0.64 10.83 -17.84
CA ILE A 82 -0.10 10.87 -16.49
C ILE A 82 -1.24 10.66 -15.50
N ASN A 83 -1.39 9.44 -15.01
CA ASN A 83 -2.39 9.12 -14.00
C ASN A 83 -2.01 9.70 -12.64
N HIS A 84 -0.70 9.81 -12.35
CA HIS A 84 -0.16 10.23 -11.07
C HIS A 84 1.22 10.88 -11.22
N MET A 85 1.49 11.90 -10.41
CA MET A 85 2.71 12.72 -10.51
C MET A 85 3.79 12.34 -9.49
N GLU A 86 3.64 11.23 -8.76
CA GLU A 86 4.68 10.77 -7.85
C GLU A 86 5.98 10.44 -8.62
N PRO A 87 7.16 10.73 -8.06
CA PRO A 87 8.43 10.59 -8.78
C PRO A 87 8.76 9.19 -9.28
N ASP A 88 8.25 8.12 -8.67
CA ASP A 88 8.44 6.75 -9.14
C ASP A 88 7.76 6.48 -10.50
N HIS A 89 6.74 7.30 -10.86
CA HIS A 89 6.07 7.28 -12.16
C HIS A 89 6.54 8.40 -13.10
N THR A 90 7.29 9.40 -12.63
CA THR A 90 7.50 10.62 -13.41
C THR A 90 8.90 11.23 -13.31
N SER A 91 9.80 10.74 -12.44
CA SER A 91 11.10 11.43 -12.28
C SER A 91 11.99 11.38 -13.52
N TRP A 92 11.80 10.38 -14.41
CA TRP A 92 12.50 10.35 -15.69
C TRP A 92 11.86 11.27 -16.77
N LEU A 93 10.72 11.86 -16.52
CA LEU A 93 9.98 12.67 -17.47
C LEU A 93 10.78 13.86 -18.04
N PRO A 94 11.60 14.61 -17.29
CA PRO A 94 12.37 15.72 -17.88
C PRO A 94 13.31 15.27 -19.01
N GLU A 95 13.98 14.11 -18.86
CA GLU A 95 14.85 13.56 -19.90
C GLU A 95 14.04 12.99 -21.07
N PHE A 96 12.93 12.32 -20.80
CA PHE A 96 12.03 11.79 -21.83
C PHE A 96 11.47 12.93 -22.69
N TYR A 97 11.00 14.03 -22.08
CA TYR A 97 10.50 15.21 -22.77
C TYR A 97 11.60 15.94 -23.55
N ARG A 98 12.83 16.01 -23.05
CA ARG A 98 13.97 16.59 -23.78
C ARG A 98 14.20 15.88 -25.12
N ARG A 99 13.96 14.58 -25.18
CA ARG A 99 14.10 13.75 -26.39
C ARG A 99 12.89 13.83 -27.30
N ASN A 100 11.70 14.09 -26.74
CA ASN A 100 10.45 14.23 -27.47
C ASN A 100 9.74 15.55 -27.09
N PRO A 101 10.20 16.71 -27.57
CA PRO A 101 9.64 18.00 -27.18
C PRO A 101 8.24 18.29 -27.75
N GLU A 102 7.76 17.48 -28.69
CA GLU A 102 6.42 17.59 -29.27
C GLU A 102 5.42 16.65 -28.58
N LEU A 103 5.85 15.91 -27.54
CA LEU A 103 5.00 15.02 -26.75
C LEU A 103 3.78 15.76 -26.18
N GLU A 104 2.61 15.20 -26.37
CA GLU A 104 1.37 15.72 -25.79
C GLU A 104 1.07 15.05 -24.44
N PHE A 105 0.61 15.82 -23.47
CA PHE A 105 0.31 15.35 -22.11
C PHE A 105 -1.18 15.40 -21.85
N TYR A 106 -1.73 14.30 -21.29
CA TYR A 106 -3.10 14.23 -20.81
C TYR A 106 -3.07 13.98 -19.30
N ILE A 107 -3.59 14.94 -18.53
CA ILE A 107 -3.42 14.99 -17.09
C ILE A 107 -4.55 15.79 -16.44
N THR A 108 -4.86 15.56 -15.16
CA THR A 108 -5.84 16.38 -14.44
C THR A 108 -5.38 17.82 -14.24
N ALA A 109 -6.30 18.74 -13.94
CA ALA A 109 -5.97 20.14 -13.68
C ALA A 109 -4.97 20.33 -12.53
N LYS A 110 -5.09 19.52 -11.46
CA LYS A 110 -4.11 19.53 -10.35
C LYS A 110 -2.79 18.94 -10.78
N GLY A 111 -2.82 17.84 -11.54
CA GLY A 111 -1.63 17.22 -12.10
C GLY A 111 -0.83 18.15 -12.98
N ALA A 112 -1.48 18.95 -13.84
CA ALA A 112 -0.82 19.95 -14.66
C ALA A 112 -0.06 21.01 -13.81
N SER A 113 -0.61 21.37 -12.64
CA SER A 113 0.08 22.27 -11.72
C SER A 113 1.32 21.63 -11.09
N VAL A 114 1.25 20.34 -10.77
CA VAL A 114 2.39 19.56 -10.24
C VAL A 114 3.43 19.31 -11.32
N LEU A 115 3.02 18.98 -12.56
CA LEU A 115 3.89 18.83 -13.73
C LEU A 115 4.71 20.09 -13.99
N LYS A 116 4.06 21.24 -13.94
CA LYS A 116 4.75 22.54 -14.05
C LYS A 116 5.76 22.73 -12.90
N ALA A 117 5.35 22.43 -11.66
CA ALA A 117 6.18 22.64 -10.47
C ALA A 117 7.41 21.70 -10.43
N PHE A 118 7.26 20.44 -10.86
CA PHE A 118 8.31 19.42 -10.78
C PHE A 118 9.22 19.42 -12.00
N CYS A 119 8.63 19.60 -13.20
CA CYS A 119 9.33 19.42 -14.48
C CYS A 119 9.43 20.73 -15.32
N GLY A 120 8.74 21.81 -14.94
CA GLY A 120 8.71 23.05 -15.71
C GLY A 120 7.94 22.94 -17.05
N ILE A 121 7.15 21.88 -17.25
CA ILE A 121 6.44 21.61 -18.50
C ILE A 121 5.07 22.28 -18.46
N GLU A 122 4.79 23.11 -19.48
CA GLU A 122 3.51 23.82 -19.67
C GLU A 122 2.99 23.71 -21.13
N LYS A 123 3.87 23.28 -22.06
CA LYS A 123 3.53 23.16 -23.47
C LYS A 123 2.86 21.80 -23.74
N ASN A 124 1.91 21.76 -24.66
CA ASN A 124 1.20 20.55 -25.11
C ASN A 124 0.49 19.80 -23.94
N VAL A 125 -0.01 20.53 -22.94
CA VAL A 125 -0.69 19.97 -21.78
C VAL A 125 -2.20 20.08 -21.96
N HIS A 126 -2.86 18.93 -22.09
CA HIS A 126 -4.31 18.79 -22.20
C HIS A 126 -4.87 18.41 -20.83
N VAL A 127 -5.62 19.33 -20.25
CA VAL A 127 -6.29 19.08 -18.97
C VAL A 127 -7.55 18.26 -19.22
N VAL A 128 -7.63 17.10 -18.58
CA VAL A 128 -8.76 16.17 -18.67
C VAL A 128 -9.51 16.04 -17.35
N LYS A 129 -10.75 15.60 -17.42
CA LYS A 129 -11.65 15.33 -16.29
C LYS A 129 -12.44 14.04 -16.52
N THR A 130 -13.13 13.62 -15.49
CA THR A 130 -13.99 12.41 -15.54
C THR A 130 -14.97 12.46 -16.72
N GLY A 131 -14.91 11.43 -17.56
CA GLY A 131 -15.75 11.25 -18.75
C GLY A 131 -15.18 11.82 -20.04
N ASP A 132 -14.07 12.55 -20.01
CA ASP A 132 -13.38 12.97 -21.24
C ASP A 132 -12.79 11.73 -21.94
N ILE A 133 -12.80 11.76 -23.27
CA ILE A 133 -12.37 10.65 -24.12
C ILE A 133 -11.26 11.12 -25.04
N LEU A 134 -10.19 10.35 -25.11
CA LEU A 134 -9.13 10.46 -26.11
C LEU A 134 -9.26 9.32 -27.11
N ASP A 135 -9.48 9.65 -28.37
CA ASP A 135 -9.48 8.68 -29.48
C ASP A 135 -8.07 8.57 -30.07
N LEU A 136 -7.49 7.37 -29.98
CA LEU A 136 -6.17 7.06 -30.54
C LEU A 136 -6.27 6.54 -31.99
N GLY A 137 -7.47 6.45 -32.56
CA GLY A 137 -7.71 5.78 -33.83
C GLY A 137 -7.63 4.25 -33.75
N GLY A 138 -7.86 3.57 -34.87
CA GLY A 138 -7.81 2.10 -34.91
C GLY A 138 -8.78 1.38 -33.95
N GLY A 139 -9.82 2.08 -33.48
CA GLY A 139 -10.79 1.55 -32.51
C GLY A 139 -10.33 1.60 -31.05
N LYS A 140 -9.21 2.28 -30.75
CA LYS A 140 -8.69 2.46 -29.39
C LYS A 140 -9.10 3.80 -28.83
N THR A 141 -9.84 3.81 -27.72
CA THR A 141 -10.27 5.01 -27.03
C THR A 141 -9.99 4.90 -25.53
N LEU A 142 -9.52 5.99 -24.93
CA LEU A 142 -9.22 6.12 -23.52
C LEU A 142 -10.22 7.05 -22.85
N THR A 143 -10.86 6.63 -21.78
CA THR A 143 -11.74 7.47 -20.95
C THR A 143 -11.08 7.71 -19.61
N PHE A 144 -11.06 8.95 -19.15
CA PHE A 144 -10.41 9.37 -17.92
C PHE A 144 -11.39 9.46 -16.75
N TYR A 145 -10.94 9.05 -15.55
CA TYR A 145 -11.72 9.16 -14.32
C TYR A 145 -10.84 9.73 -13.21
N GLU A 146 -11.20 10.94 -12.75
CA GLU A 146 -10.51 11.54 -11.61
C GLU A 146 -10.75 10.72 -10.33
N ALA A 147 -9.69 10.33 -9.66
CA ALA A 147 -9.69 9.59 -8.40
C ALA A 147 -8.90 10.35 -7.32
N PRO A 148 -9.30 11.59 -6.97
CA PRO A 148 -8.51 12.47 -6.13
C PRO A 148 -8.26 11.86 -4.75
N ASN A 149 -7.02 11.99 -4.27
CA ASN A 149 -6.49 11.40 -3.04
C ASN A 149 -6.46 9.86 -3.03
N LEU A 150 -6.27 9.26 -4.19
CA LEU A 150 -5.97 7.83 -4.33
C LEU A 150 -4.57 7.63 -4.96
N HIS A 151 -3.39 7.93 -4.30
CA HIS A 151 -3.34 8.51 -2.94
C HIS A 151 -2.96 10.00 -2.92
N TRP A 152 -2.62 10.62 -4.05
CA TRP A 152 -2.37 12.06 -4.17
C TRP A 152 -3.61 12.80 -4.71
N PRO A 153 -3.67 14.14 -4.52
CA PRO A 153 -4.88 14.91 -4.83
C PRO A 153 -5.18 15.07 -6.33
N GLU A 154 -4.21 14.79 -7.20
CA GLU A 154 -4.31 14.90 -8.67
C GLU A 154 -4.56 13.57 -9.36
N THR A 155 -4.52 12.45 -8.65
CA THR A 155 -4.62 11.10 -9.22
C THR A 155 -5.87 10.92 -10.08
N MET A 156 -5.70 10.26 -11.21
CA MET A 156 -6.76 9.73 -12.06
C MET A 156 -6.48 8.27 -12.44
N VAL A 157 -7.45 7.62 -13.02
CA VAL A 157 -7.31 6.32 -13.65
C VAL A 157 -7.79 6.40 -15.09
N THR A 158 -7.24 5.58 -15.96
CA THR A 158 -7.56 5.58 -17.40
C THR A 158 -8.19 4.25 -17.79
N PHE A 159 -9.31 4.29 -18.51
CA PHE A 159 -10.02 3.10 -18.97
C PHE A 159 -9.97 3.00 -20.48
N GLU A 160 -9.43 1.89 -21.02
CA GLU A 160 -9.45 1.58 -22.44
C GLU A 160 -10.75 0.84 -22.76
N ASN A 161 -11.59 1.47 -23.59
CA ASN A 161 -12.99 1.07 -23.75
C ASN A 161 -13.17 -0.22 -24.56
N SER A 162 -12.33 -0.47 -25.58
CA SER A 162 -12.52 -1.60 -26.51
C SER A 162 -12.18 -2.94 -25.87
N SER A 163 -11.21 -3.01 -25.01
CA SER A 163 -10.73 -4.23 -24.34
C SER A 163 -11.18 -4.33 -22.87
N GLY A 164 -11.74 -3.24 -22.31
CA GLY A 164 -12.17 -3.22 -20.91
C GLY A 164 -11.00 -3.21 -19.93
N ILE A 165 -9.92 -2.48 -20.25
CA ILE A 165 -8.72 -2.42 -19.41
C ILE A 165 -8.74 -1.15 -18.57
N LEU A 166 -8.63 -1.31 -17.26
CA LEU A 166 -8.43 -0.24 -16.31
C LEU A 166 -6.94 -0.11 -15.97
N PHE A 167 -6.32 0.97 -16.39
CA PHE A 167 -5.01 1.42 -15.92
C PHE A 167 -5.22 2.18 -14.63
N SER A 168 -5.03 1.50 -13.52
CA SER A 168 -5.51 1.95 -12.22
C SER A 168 -4.50 2.74 -11.40
N CYS A 169 -3.34 3.03 -11.97
CA CYS A 169 -2.23 3.64 -11.24
C CYS A 169 -1.91 2.81 -10.00
N ASP A 170 -1.70 3.43 -8.84
CA ASP A 170 -1.38 2.78 -7.56
C ASP A 170 -2.52 1.94 -6.99
N ALA A 171 -3.77 2.26 -7.37
CA ALA A 171 -4.90 1.47 -6.92
C ALA A 171 -4.78 0.02 -7.42
N PHE A 172 -5.12 -0.92 -6.53
CA PHE A 172 -5.05 -2.36 -6.79
C PHE A 172 -3.61 -2.90 -6.96
N GLY A 173 -2.60 -2.10 -6.61
CA GLY A 173 -1.19 -2.45 -6.65
C GLY A 173 -0.74 -3.34 -5.49
N SER A 174 0.50 -3.81 -5.59
CA SER A 174 1.19 -4.58 -4.55
C SER A 174 2.70 -4.35 -4.61
N TYR A 175 3.39 -4.59 -3.51
CA TYR A 175 4.83 -4.82 -3.56
C TYR A 175 5.15 -6.15 -4.25
N GLY A 176 6.43 -6.43 -4.41
CA GLY A 176 6.95 -7.61 -5.07
C GLY A 176 7.44 -7.34 -6.49
N THR A 177 8.57 -7.95 -6.83
CA THR A 177 9.12 -7.91 -8.19
C THR A 177 8.35 -8.86 -9.09
N ILE A 178 8.27 -8.51 -10.39
CA ILE A 178 7.67 -9.35 -11.42
C ILE A 178 8.80 -9.85 -12.35
N ALA A 179 8.89 -11.16 -12.52
CA ALA A 179 9.81 -11.79 -13.48
C ALA A 179 9.09 -12.07 -14.83
N ASP A 180 8.82 -13.35 -15.10
CA ASP A 180 8.23 -13.78 -16.37
C ASP A 180 6.69 -13.88 -16.33
N THR A 181 6.12 -14.03 -15.12
CA THR A 181 4.67 -14.18 -14.89
C THR A 181 4.07 -12.87 -14.42
N ILE A 182 3.37 -12.19 -15.34
CA ILE A 182 2.78 -10.87 -15.04
C ILE A 182 1.28 -10.91 -14.76
N PHE A 183 0.62 -12.05 -14.98
CA PHE A 183 -0.84 -12.19 -14.88
C PHE A 183 -1.24 -13.11 -13.74
N ASP A 184 -2.37 -12.83 -13.11
CA ASP A 184 -2.93 -13.60 -12.01
C ASP A 184 -3.19 -15.08 -12.37
N ASP A 185 -3.58 -15.39 -13.61
CA ASP A 185 -3.79 -16.75 -14.12
C ASP A 185 -2.50 -17.56 -14.37
N GLN A 186 -1.34 -16.94 -14.27
CA GLN A 186 -0.03 -17.58 -14.47
C GLN A 186 0.67 -17.93 -13.15
N LEU A 187 0.10 -17.52 -12.02
CA LEU A 187 0.73 -17.69 -10.70
C LEU A 187 0.44 -19.08 -10.12
N SER A 188 1.41 -19.64 -9.41
CA SER A 188 1.14 -20.71 -8.47
C SER A 188 0.32 -20.20 -7.28
N SER A 189 -0.27 -21.10 -6.49
CA SER A 189 -1.01 -20.71 -5.28
C SER A 189 -0.12 -19.93 -4.31
N GLU A 190 1.15 -20.33 -4.15
CA GLU A 190 2.10 -19.64 -3.27
C GLU A 190 2.44 -18.23 -3.77
N GLN A 191 2.59 -18.06 -5.09
CA GLN A 191 2.82 -16.76 -5.70
C GLN A 191 1.58 -15.86 -5.58
N TYR A 192 0.39 -16.42 -5.76
CA TYR A 192 -0.87 -15.70 -5.57
C TYR A 192 -1.00 -15.20 -4.12
N ASP A 193 -0.79 -16.09 -3.15
CA ASP A 193 -0.83 -15.76 -1.72
C ASP A 193 0.22 -14.70 -1.36
N PHE A 194 1.42 -14.79 -1.96
CA PHE A 194 2.46 -13.78 -1.82
C PHE A 194 1.99 -12.40 -2.30
N PHE A 195 1.49 -12.29 -3.54
CA PHE A 195 1.03 -11.01 -4.06
C PHE A 195 -0.19 -10.46 -3.31
N MET A 196 -1.08 -11.31 -2.82
CA MET A 196 -2.19 -10.88 -1.95
C MET A 196 -1.71 -10.35 -0.59
N HIS A 197 -0.65 -10.96 -0.04
CA HIS A 197 -0.01 -10.48 1.19
C HIS A 197 0.70 -9.13 0.95
N GLU A 198 1.42 -9.02 -0.15
CA GLU A 198 2.11 -7.80 -0.54
C GLU A 198 1.13 -6.68 -0.95
N ALA A 199 -0.05 -7.01 -1.48
CA ALA A 199 -1.13 -6.05 -1.70
C ALA A 199 -1.68 -5.48 -0.37
N LEU A 200 -1.86 -6.32 0.67
CA LEU A 200 -2.20 -5.87 2.02
C LEU A 200 -1.11 -4.93 2.57
N ARG A 201 0.17 -5.30 2.42
CA ARG A 201 1.29 -4.51 2.93
C ARG A 201 1.39 -3.17 2.20
N TYR A 202 1.31 -3.17 0.87
CA TYR A 202 1.26 -1.96 0.05
C TYR A 202 0.08 -1.07 0.45
N TYR A 203 -1.12 -1.65 0.56
CA TYR A 203 -2.31 -0.92 0.98
C TYR A 203 -2.11 -0.23 2.33
N ALA A 204 -1.64 -0.96 3.34
CA ALA A 204 -1.46 -0.44 4.69
C ALA A 204 -0.41 0.68 4.74
N ASN A 205 0.67 0.55 3.95
CA ASN A 205 1.77 1.50 3.94
C ASN A 205 1.46 2.76 3.12
N ILE A 206 0.82 2.60 1.96
CA ILE A 206 0.64 3.68 0.99
C ILE A 206 -0.79 4.24 1.04
N VAL A 207 -1.78 3.37 0.91
CA VAL A 207 -3.17 3.75 0.60
C VAL A 207 -4.05 3.95 1.85
N ALA A 208 -3.76 3.28 2.95
CA ALA A 208 -4.65 3.14 4.12
C ALA A 208 -5.22 4.47 4.66
N ALA A 209 -4.40 5.53 4.75
CA ALA A 209 -4.85 6.84 5.22
C ALA A 209 -5.98 7.46 4.37
N PHE A 210 -6.14 6.94 3.14
CA PHE A 210 -7.05 7.41 2.11
C PHE A 210 -8.22 6.46 1.84
N SER A 211 -8.50 5.50 2.72
CA SER A 211 -9.50 4.44 2.54
C SER A 211 -10.89 4.95 2.12
N THR A 212 -11.32 6.11 2.61
CA THR A 212 -12.60 6.73 2.19
C THR A 212 -12.60 7.15 0.71
N PHE A 213 -11.43 7.45 0.15
CA PHE A 213 -11.28 7.78 -1.28
C PHE A 213 -11.19 6.52 -2.14
N VAL A 214 -10.63 5.42 -1.60
CA VAL A 214 -10.68 4.09 -2.23
C VAL A 214 -12.13 3.66 -2.45
N GLU A 215 -12.98 3.74 -1.42
CA GLU A 215 -14.41 3.40 -1.52
C GLU A 215 -15.13 4.26 -2.58
N LYS A 216 -14.83 5.57 -2.62
CA LYS A 216 -15.38 6.48 -3.63
C LYS A 216 -14.94 6.12 -5.03
N ALA A 217 -13.66 5.81 -5.25
CA ALA A 217 -13.13 5.41 -6.55
C ALA A 217 -13.76 4.08 -7.02
N ILE A 218 -13.84 3.06 -6.15
CA ILE A 218 -14.53 1.80 -6.47
C ILE A 218 -15.99 2.07 -6.85
N SER A 219 -16.69 2.95 -6.12
CA SER A 219 -18.07 3.31 -6.44
C SER A 219 -18.20 4.05 -7.78
N LEU A 220 -17.25 4.91 -8.13
CA LEU A 220 -17.20 5.60 -9.42
C LEU A 220 -17.06 4.62 -10.58
N LEU A 221 -16.20 3.61 -10.42
CA LEU A 221 -15.85 2.66 -11.46
C LEU A 221 -16.81 1.46 -11.57
N LYS A 222 -17.77 1.31 -10.65
CA LYS A 222 -18.64 0.11 -10.52
C LYS A 222 -19.48 -0.24 -11.76
N ASN A 223 -19.74 0.73 -12.64
CA ASN A 223 -20.55 0.52 -13.84
C ASN A 223 -19.71 0.25 -15.10
N LEU A 224 -18.37 0.24 -14.99
CA LEU A 224 -17.49 -0.11 -16.08
C LEU A 224 -17.41 -1.63 -16.24
N ASP A 225 -17.38 -2.11 -17.47
CA ASP A 225 -17.14 -3.52 -17.79
C ASP A 225 -15.63 -3.79 -17.73
N ILE A 226 -15.08 -3.78 -16.51
CA ILE A 226 -13.66 -4.00 -16.26
C ILE A 226 -13.35 -5.48 -16.45
N LYS A 227 -12.58 -5.80 -17.48
CA LYS A 227 -12.10 -7.16 -17.79
C LYS A 227 -10.67 -7.38 -17.31
N ILE A 228 -9.87 -6.32 -17.26
CA ILE A 228 -8.46 -6.37 -16.86
C ILE A 228 -8.18 -5.15 -15.98
N ILE A 229 -7.45 -5.36 -14.90
CA ILE A 229 -6.85 -4.27 -14.10
C ILE A 229 -5.34 -4.32 -14.30
N ALA A 230 -4.78 -3.20 -14.73
CA ALA A 230 -3.37 -3.00 -15.03
C ALA A 230 -2.81 -1.91 -14.10
N PRO A 231 -2.35 -2.27 -12.88
CA PRO A 231 -1.85 -1.31 -11.89
C PRO A 231 -0.41 -0.91 -12.17
N SER A 232 0.01 0.23 -11.62
CA SER A 232 1.40 0.69 -11.73
C SER A 232 2.38 -0.14 -10.89
N HIS A 233 1.90 -0.94 -9.95
CA HIS A 233 2.72 -1.85 -9.14
C HIS A 233 2.08 -3.23 -9.02
N GLY A 234 2.91 -4.28 -9.01
CA GLY A 234 2.43 -5.65 -8.91
C GLY A 234 1.91 -6.23 -10.22
N ILE A 235 1.15 -7.29 -10.12
CA ILE A 235 0.67 -8.09 -11.26
C ILE A 235 -0.54 -7.47 -11.97
N VAL A 236 -0.76 -7.88 -13.21
CA VAL A 236 -1.96 -7.54 -13.99
C VAL A 236 -3.04 -8.59 -13.74
N TRP A 237 -4.23 -8.14 -13.33
CA TRP A 237 -5.38 -8.98 -13.02
C TRP A 237 -6.27 -9.12 -14.26
N ARG A 238 -6.29 -10.30 -14.88
CA ARG A 238 -7.11 -10.58 -16.08
C ARG A 238 -8.05 -11.77 -15.94
N GLU A 239 -7.70 -12.74 -15.10
CA GLU A 239 -8.58 -13.89 -14.83
C GLU A 239 -9.70 -13.51 -13.87
N ASN A 240 -9.33 -12.82 -12.76
CA ASN A 240 -10.29 -12.40 -11.76
C ASN A 240 -10.01 -10.98 -11.22
N PRO A 241 -10.25 -9.93 -12.02
CA PRO A 241 -10.07 -8.55 -11.56
C PRO A 241 -10.97 -8.18 -10.39
N GLY A 242 -12.10 -8.89 -10.21
CA GLY A 242 -12.97 -8.73 -9.04
C GLY A 242 -12.27 -9.05 -7.72
N ALA A 243 -11.36 -10.01 -7.69
CA ALA A 243 -10.67 -10.43 -6.47
C ALA A 243 -9.86 -9.30 -5.82
N ILE A 244 -9.13 -8.52 -6.62
CA ILE A 244 -8.36 -7.40 -6.07
C ILE A 244 -9.25 -6.20 -5.73
N ILE A 245 -10.32 -5.95 -6.49
CA ILE A 245 -11.32 -4.91 -6.15
C ILE A 245 -11.97 -5.23 -4.80
N ASP A 246 -12.41 -6.48 -4.60
CA ASP A 246 -13.02 -6.94 -3.35
C ASP A 246 -12.02 -6.85 -2.18
N THR A 247 -10.76 -7.18 -2.44
CA THR A 247 -9.70 -7.05 -1.45
C THR A 247 -9.50 -5.61 -1.03
N TYR A 248 -9.32 -4.67 -1.96
CA TYR A 248 -9.16 -3.25 -1.64
C TYR A 248 -10.40 -2.68 -0.95
N SER A 249 -11.60 -3.07 -1.39
CA SER A 249 -12.86 -2.70 -0.71
C SER A 249 -12.92 -3.22 0.72
N ARG A 250 -12.50 -4.46 0.98
CA ARG A 250 -12.42 -5.04 2.33
C ARG A 250 -11.40 -4.29 3.18
N LEU A 251 -10.19 -4.03 2.65
CA LEU A 251 -9.15 -3.30 3.35
C LEU A 251 -9.57 -1.87 3.69
N ALA A 252 -10.30 -1.21 2.80
CA ALA A 252 -10.82 0.14 3.06
C ALA A 252 -11.80 0.17 4.24
N ARG A 253 -12.65 -0.84 4.35
CA ARG A 253 -13.62 -0.96 5.48
C ARG A 253 -12.95 -1.15 6.83
N TYR A 254 -11.72 -1.66 6.92
CA TYR A 254 -11.01 -1.83 8.20
C TYR A 254 -10.74 -0.52 8.92
N MET A 255 -10.71 0.62 8.21
CA MET A 255 -10.65 1.93 8.82
C MET A 255 -11.86 2.19 9.73
N ASN A 256 -13.04 1.71 9.34
CA ASN A 256 -14.28 1.90 10.08
C ASN A 256 -14.52 0.78 11.12
N GLY A 257 -13.74 -0.30 11.06
CA GLY A 257 -13.86 -1.48 11.92
C GLY A 257 -15.21 -2.24 11.79
N PRO A 258 -15.28 -3.42 12.38
CA PRO A 258 -14.15 -4.21 12.83
C PRO A 258 -13.31 -4.72 11.64
N ALA A 259 -12.01 -4.96 11.89
CA ALA A 259 -11.13 -5.65 10.94
C ALA A 259 -11.26 -7.18 11.12
N GLU A 260 -10.22 -7.98 10.86
CA GLU A 260 -10.32 -9.44 11.01
C GLU A 260 -10.20 -9.88 12.49
N PRO A 261 -10.83 -11.01 12.89
CA PRO A 261 -10.78 -11.51 14.27
C PRO A 261 -9.43 -12.15 14.59
N GLU A 262 -8.39 -11.36 14.61
CA GLU A 262 -7.01 -11.70 14.93
C GLU A 262 -6.37 -10.58 15.76
N ILE A 263 -5.23 -10.87 16.38
CA ILE A 263 -4.53 -9.94 17.27
C ILE A 263 -3.08 -9.79 16.82
N THR A 264 -2.64 -8.53 16.70
CA THR A 264 -1.23 -8.19 16.55
C THR A 264 -0.63 -7.78 17.88
N VAL A 265 0.42 -8.49 18.29
CA VAL A 265 1.25 -8.18 19.46
C VAL A 265 2.49 -7.45 18.97
N ILE A 266 2.66 -6.21 19.43
CA ILE A 266 3.84 -5.39 19.11
C ILE A 266 4.53 -5.08 20.41
N TRP A 267 5.82 -5.37 20.52
CA TRP A 267 6.53 -5.15 21.78
C TRP A 267 7.94 -4.62 21.60
N SER A 268 8.39 -3.94 22.64
CA SER A 268 9.77 -3.49 22.81
C SER A 268 10.19 -3.64 24.27
N SER A 269 11.48 -3.79 24.51
CA SER A 269 12.01 -3.95 25.87
C SER A 269 13.39 -3.32 25.97
N MET A 270 13.63 -2.60 27.05
CA MET A 270 14.92 -1.97 27.30
C MET A 270 15.93 -2.96 27.92
N TYR A 271 15.53 -3.68 28.97
CA TYR A 271 16.38 -4.61 29.72
C TYR A 271 15.71 -5.98 29.94
N GLY A 272 14.77 -6.38 29.07
CA GLY A 272 14.16 -7.71 29.05
C GLY A 272 12.95 -7.90 29.99
N ASN A 273 12.59 -6.95 30.87
CA ASN A 273 11.48 -7.17 31.80
C ASN A 273 10.11 -7.19 31.10
N THR A 274 9.88 -6.35 30.09
CA THR A 274 8.67 -6.42 29.24
C THR A 274 8.66 -7.71 28.41
N GLU A 275 9.80 -8.09 27.83
CA GLU A 275 9.97 -9.30 27.02
C GLU A 275 9.50 -10.58 27.73
N LYS A 276 9.82 -10.72 29.04
CA LYS A 276 9.44 -11.90 29.84
C LYS A 276 7.93 -12.14 29.91
N VAL A 277 7.10 -11.15 29.60
CA VAL A 277 5.64 -11.24 29.67
C VAL A 277 5.00 -11.54 28.30
N VAL A 278 5.72 -11.37 27.19
CA VAL A 278 5.22 -11.56 25.83
C VAL A 278 4.60 -12.97 25.64
N ALA A 279 5.29 -14.03 26.10
CA ALA A 279 4.79 -15.39 25.99
C ALA A 279 3.46 -15.61 26.73
N ALA A 280 3.28 -14.96 27.89
CA ALA A 280 2.03 -15.02 28.64
C ALA A 280 0.87 -14.32 27.90
N MET A 281 1.15 -13.18 27.24
CA MET A 281 0.18 -12.50 26.38
C MET A 281 -0.25 -13.38 25.21
N ILE A 282 0.70 -13.98 24.50
CA ILE A 282 0.44 -14.90 23.38
C ILE A 282 -0.39 -16.10 23.82
N GLN A 283 -0.05 -16.69 24.98
CA GLN A 283 -0.76 -17.84 25.54
C GLN A 283 -2.24 -17.52 25.79
N GLY A 284 -2.55 -16.35 26.35
CA GLY A 284 -3.92 -15.94 26.59
C GLY A 284 -4.73 -15.82 25.30
N VAL A 285 -4.17 -15.19 24.26
CA VAL A 285 -4.82 -15.09 22.94
C VAL A 285 -5.08 -16.46 22.32
N ARG A 286 -4.04 -17.31 22.26
CA ARG A 286 -4.13 -18.65 21.67
C ARG A 286 -5.13 -19.55 22.39
N SER A 287 -5.33 -19.37 23.70
CA SER A 287 -6.31 -20.15 24.46
C SER A 287 -7.76 -19.92 24.02
N GLU A 288 -8.03 -18.80 23.33
CA GLU A 288 -9.33 -18.49 22.70
C GLU A 288 -9.40 -18.90 21.23
N GLY A 289 -8.31 -19.43 20.67
CA GLY A 289 -8.26 -19.90 19.27
C GLY A 289 -8.16 -18.79 18.23
N LEU A 290 -7.80 -17.56 18.61
CA LEU A 290 -7.57 -16.49 17.64
C LEU A 290 -6.14 -16.54 17.08
N PRO A 291 -5.95 -16.20 15.79
CA PRO A 291 -4.63 -15.95 15.23
C PRO A 291 -3.91 -14.81 15.99
N VAL A 292 -2.61 -15.00 16.18
CA VAL A 292 -1.76 -13.99 16.84
C VAL A 292 -0.47 -13.79 16.04
N HIS A 293 -0.20 -12.55 15.66
CA HIS A 293 0.99 -12.12 14.95
C HIS A 293 1.87 -11.34 15.94
N VAL A 294 3.18 -11.57 15.94
CA VAL A 294 4.07 -11.02 16.96
C VAL A 294 5.23 -10.31 16.31
N TYR A 295 5.42 -9.05 16.68
CA TYR A 295 6.49 -8.19 16.17
C TYR A 295 7.26 -7.53 17.31
N ARG A 296 8.56 -7.36 17.08
CA ARG A 296 9.47 -6.68 17.99
C ARG A 296 10.01 -5.41 17.35
N THR A 297 9.74 -4.26 17.95
CA THR A 297 10.28 -2.99 17.45
C THR A 297 11.53 -2.57 18.26
N PRO A 298 12.61 -2.06 17.61
CA PRO A 298 12.74 -1.68 16.20
C PRO A 298 13.30 -2.77 15.27
N GLN A 299 13.30 -4.06 15.66
CA GLN A 299 13.93 -5.13 14.90
C GLN A 299 13.11 -5.57 13.66
N ASP A 300 11.80 -5.59 13.78
CA ASP A 300 10.90 -5.92 12.68
C ASP A 300 10.52 -4.65 11.92
N ASP A 301 10.41 -4.74 10.59
CA ASP A 301 10.09 -3.61 9.73
C ASP A 301 8.70 -3.06 9.97
N ILE A 302 8.61 -1.73 10.01
CA ILE A 302 7.36 -1.00 10.25
C ILE A 302 6.29 -1.33 9.21
N GLY A 303 6.65 -1.62 7.97
CA GLY A 303 5.72 -1.95 6.91
C GLY A 303 4.92 -3.23 7.19
N PHE A 304 5.57 -4.26 7.76
CA PHE A 304 4.92 -5.50 8.18
C PHE A 304 4.09 -5.31 9.45
N ILE A 305 4.61 -4.55 10.42
CA ILE A 305 3.88 -4.21 11.66
C ILE A 305 2.57 -3.50 11.31
N LEU A 306 2.64 -2.52 10.40
CA LEU A 306 1.49 -1.73 10.00
C LEU A 306 0.45 -2.56 9.25
N ALA A 307 0.87 -3.43 8.33
CA ALA A 307 -0.02 -4.34 7.60
C ALA A 307 -0.78 -5.29 8.54
N SER A 308 -0.06 -5.88 9.49
CA SER A 308 -0.65 -6.76 10.50
C SER A 308 -1.63 -6.01 11.40
N ALA A 309 -1.26 -4.83 11.89
CA ALA A 309 -2.12 -3.99 12.73
C ALA A 309 -3.36 -3.48 11.97
N TRP A 310 -3.21 -3.17 10.68
CA TRP A 310 -4.33 -2.77 9.84
C TRP A 310 -5.39 -3.85 9.75
N LYS A 311 -4.96 -5.08 9.52
CA LYS A 311 -5.83 -6.24 9.37
C LYS A 311 -6.45 -6.72 10.68
N SER A 312 -5.74 -6.63 11.81
CA SER A 312 -6.17 -7.16 13.11
C SER A 312 -7.25 -6.30 13.78
N ALA A 313 -8.29 -6.92 14.34
CA ALA A 313 -9.27 -6.25 15.20
C ALA A 313 -8.69 -5.86 16.56
N GLY A 314 -7.69 -6.60 17.05
CA GLY A 314 -7.05 -6.37 18.34
C GLY A 314 -5.57 -6.05 18.26
N LEU A 315 -5.11 -5.19 19.18
CA LEU A 315 -3.70 -4.88 19.37
C LEU A 315 -3.28 -5.14 20.81
N ILE A 316 -2.14 -5.79 21.00
CA ILE A 316 -1.47 -5.89 22.29
C ILE A 316 -0.13 -5.16 22.18
N ILE A 317 0.03 -4.08 22.96
CA ILE A 317 1.16 -3.16 22.85
C ILE A 317 2.04 -3.28 24.08
N GLY A 318 3.24 -3.86 23.93
CA GLY A 318 4.22 -4.10 24.98
C GLY A 318 5.35 -3.08 24.98
N MET A 319 5.49 -2.30 26.05
CA MET A 319 6.60 -1.35 26.20
C MET A 319 6.85 -0.97 27.66
N PRO A 320 8.12 -0.76 28.08
CA PRO A 320 8.39 -0.19 29.38
C PRO A 320 8.07 1.30 29.41
N THR A 321 7.92 1.83 30.62
CA THR A 321 7.99 3.28 30.81
C THR A 321 9.43 3.74 30.76
N TYR A 322 9.72 4.74 29.96
CA TYR A 322 11.00 5.41 29.81
C TYR A 322 10.83 6.90 30.13
N GLU A 323 11.52 7.40 31.14
CA GLU A 323 11.47 8.82 31.55
C GLU A 323 10.02 9.36 31.66
N TYR A 324 9.13 8.63 32.36
CA TYR A 324 7.70 8.95 32.57
C TYR A 324 6.83 8.88 31.30
N ARG A 325 7.36 8.35 30.17
CA ARG A 325 6.71 8.30 28.85
C ARG A 325 6.83 6.92 28.22
N MET A 326 6.32 6.79 27.01
CA MET A 326 6.52 5.59 26.20
C MET A 326 7.98 5.37 25.85
N PHE A 327 8.38 4.12 25.71
CA PHE A 327 9.68 3.78 25.17
C PHE A 327 9.78 4.22 23.70
N PRO A 328 10.81 5.01 23.31
CA PRO A 328 10.89 5.69 22.01
C PRO A 328 10.68 4.80 20.77
N PRO A 329 11.21 3.55 20.69
CA PRO A 329 10.93 2.67 19.55
C PRO A 329 9.44 2.40 19.33
N MET A 330 8.66 2.27 20.42
CA MET A 330 7.21 2.08 20.32
C MET A 330 6.49 3.38 19.96
N ALA A 331 6.95 4.51 20.47
CA ALA A 331 6.35 5.81 20.15
C ALA A 331 6.41 6.09 18.64
N TRP A 332 7.50 5.70 17.97
CA TRP A 332 7.63 5.81 16.51
C TRP A 332 6.62 4.94 15.76
N VAL A 333 6.43 3.68 16.17
CA VAL A 333 5.41 2.79 15.56
C VAL A 333 4.02 3.38 15.69
N LEU A 334 3.70 3.93 16.86
CA LEU A 334 2.38 4.50 17.14
C LEU A 334 2.14 5.83 16.40
N ASP A 335 3.18 6.62 16.18
CA ASP A 335 3.11 7.81 15.29
C ASP A 335 2.75 7.38 13.87
N MET A 336 3.36 6.30 13.35
CA MET A 336 2.99 5.77 12.04
C MET A 336 1.55 5.26 12.00
N PHE A 337 1.07 4.61 13.06
CA PHE A 337 -0.33 4.19 13.16
C PHE A 337 -1.29 5.40 13.11
N ALA A 338 -0.93 6.48 13.77
CA ALA A 338 -1.71 7.71 13.74
C ALA A 338 -1.74 8.33 12.34
N ARG A 339 -0.60 8.39 11.64
CA ARG A 339 -0.49 8.90 10.25
C ARG A 339 -1.30 8.05 9.26
N LYS A 340 -1.20 6.73 9.36
CA LYS A 340 -1.92 5.80 8.47
C LYS A 340 -3.34 5.48 8.93
N LYS A 341 -3.81 6.09 10.04
CA LYS A 341 -5.17 5.97 10.57
C LYS A 341 -5.57 4.52 10.88
N VAL A 342 -4.73 3.81 11.66
CA VAL A 342 -5.06 2.48 12.20
C VAL A 342 -6.15 2.64 13.26
N MET A 343 -7.40 2.75 12.83
CA MET A 343 -8.53 3.16 13.67
C MET A 343 -9.31 1.96 14.24
N ASN A 344 -10.17 2.25 15.25
CA ASN A 344 -11.20 1.34 15.74
C ASN A 344 -10.69 -0.03 16.20
N LYS A 345 -9.57 -0.06 16.94
CA LYS A 345 -8.96 -1.28 17.47
C LYS A 345 -9.32 -1.50 18.95
N LYS A 346 -9.45 -2.76 19.37
CA LYS A 346 -9.46 -3.14 20.79
C LYS A 346 -8.03 -3.30 21.26
N VAL A 347 -7.64 -2.57 22.31
CA VAL A 347 -6.23 -2.44 22.68
C VAL A 347 -5.96 -2.83 24.13
N LEU A 348 -4.98 -3.66 24.34
CA LEU A 348 -4.40 -3.99 25.64
C LEU A 348 -2.93 -3.57 25.66
N ARG A 349 -2.55 -2.69 26.57
CA ARG A 349 -1.15 -2.36 26.81
C ARG A 349 -0.57 -3.16 27.97
N PHE A 350 0.70 -3.55 27.86
CA PHE A 350 1.46 -4.12 28.97
C PHE A 350 2.89 -3.57 29.04
N GLY A 351 3.49 -3.54 30.24
CA GLY A 351 4.88 -3.15 30.38
C GLY A 351 5.32 -2.82 31.78
N SER A 352 6.64 -2.89 32.01
CA SER A 352 7.27 -2.59 33.29
C SER A 352 7.64 -1.12 33.43
N PHE A 353 7.81 -0.69 34.66
CA PHE A 353 8.42 0.59 35.02
C PHE A 353 9.41 0.40 36.17
N GLY A 354 10.36 1.33 36.31
CA GLY A 354 11.36 1.31 37.41
C GLY A 354 10.81 1.90 38.69
N TRP A 355 10.39 3.18 38.65
CA TRP A 355 9.94 3.92 39.83
C TRP A 355 8.58 4.59 39.65
N SER A 356 8.16 4.89 38.42
CA SER A 356 6.87 5.48 38.10
C SER A 356 6.42 5.06 36.71
N GLY A 357 5.11 4.91 36.50
CA GLY A 357 4.49 4.72 35.21
C GLY A 357 4.42 6.02 34.37
N GLY A 358 3.62 6.00 33.30
CA GLY A 358 3.35 7.18 32.43
C GLY A 358 3.19 6.81 30.97
N ALA A 359 3.70 5.66 30.53
CA ALA A 359 3.59 5.20 29.14
C ALA A 359 2.12 5.06 28.68
N GLN A 360 1.21 4.62 29.54
CA GLN A 360 -0.21 4.49 29.21
C GLN A 360 -0.83 5.86 28.86
N ARG A 361 -0.55 6.87 29.65
CA ARG A 361 -1.09 8.22 29.44
C ARG A 361 -0.64 8.80 28.08
N GLU A 362 0.64 8.65 27.76
CA GLU A 362 1.17 9.15 26.48
C GLU A 362 0.58 8.36 25.30
N LEU A 363 0.43 7.03 25.44
CA LEU A 363 -0.23 6.18 24.45
C LEU A 363 -1.66 6.68 24.15
N GLU A 364 -2.48 6.86 25.20
CA GLU A 364 -3.86 7.34 25.06
C GLU A 364 -3.91 8.72 24.39
N THR A 365 -3.01 9.63 24.77
CA THR A 365 -2.92 10.97 24.17
C THR A 365 -2.56 10.91 22.68
N LEU A 366 -1.56 10.11 22.31
CA LEU A 366 -1.10 9.99 20.92
C LEU A 366 -2.18 9.35 20.02
N THR A 367 -2.95 8.41 20.58
CA THR A 367 -3.91 7.62 19.81
C THR A 367 -5.37 8.10 19.99
N GLU A 368 -5.60 9.24 20.65
CA GLU A 368 -6.95 9.79 20.93
C GLU A 368 -7.84 9.82 19.68
N LYS A 369 -7.28 10.25 18.53
CA LYS A 369 -8.02 10.36 17.27
C LYS A 369 -8.26 9.02 16.57
N LEU A 370 -7.64 7.94 17.03
CA LEU A 370 -7.76 6.61 16.42
C LEU A 370 -8.99 5.83 16.91
N GLN A 371 -9.73 6.36 17.91
CA GLN A 371 -10.95 5.72 18.44
C GLN A 371 -10.71 4.29 18.94
N TRP A 372 -9.59 4.08 19.65
CA TRP A 372 -9.26 2.80 20.22
C TRP A 372 -10.04 2.50 21.50
N ASP A 373 -10.54 1.26 21.62
CA ASP A 373 -11.19 0.74 22.83
C ASP A 373 -10.11 0.12 23.74
N PHE A 374 -9.69 0.87 24.75
CA PHE A 374 -8.65 0.45 25.68
C PHE A 374 -9.19 -0.41 26.79
N MET A 375 -8.54 -1.54 27.02
CA MET A 375 -8.64 -2.31 28.27
C MET A 375 -7.67 -1.74 29.31
N ASN A 376 -7.98 -1.93 30.61
CA ASN A 376 -7.04 -1.59 31.68
C ASN A 376 -5.70 -2.29 31.45
N PRO A 377 -4.57 -1.55 31.49
CA PRO A 377 -3.26 -2.10 31.16
C PRO A 377 -2.75 -3.12 32.20
N VAL A 378 -1.78 -3.90 31.80
CA VAL A 378 -0.99 -4.76 32.69
C VAL A 378 0.34 -4.07 32.96
N GLU A 379 0.43 -3.41 34.11
CA GLU A 379 1.66 -2.70 34.52
C GLU A 379 2.25 -3.31 35.79
N TRP A 380 3.56 -3.32 35.90
CA TRP A 380 4.28 -3.81 37.08
C TRP A 380 5.61 -3.08 37.27
N GLN A 381 6.06 -3.02 38.53
CA GLN A 381 7.37 -2.47 38.86
C GLN A 381 8.47 -3.52 38.78
N GLY A 382 9.56 -3.20 38.07
CA GLY A 382 10.76 -4.05 38.02
C GLY A 382 10.55 -5.35 37.22
N ALA A 383 10.98 -6.47 37.77
CA ALA A 383 10.84 -7.79 37.16
C ALA A 383 9.43 -8.37 37.36
N PRO A 384 8.87 -9.06 36.33
CA PRO A 384 7.54 -9.67 36.48
C PRO A 384 7.58 -10.87 37.46
N THR A 385 6.51 -11.00 38.25
CA THR A 385 6.27 -12.15 39.15
C THR A 385 5.39 -13.21 38.47
N ARG A 386 5.18 -14.35 39.11
CA ARG A 386 4.21 -15.37 38.65
C ARG A 386 2.79 -14.80 38.57
N GLU A 387 2.42 -13.91 39.50
CA GLU A 387 1.13 -13.26 39.52
C GLU A 387 0.99 -12.31 38.30
N THR A 388 2.05 -11.54 37.96
CA THR A 388 2.11 -10.72 36.77
C THR A 388 1.85 -11.53 35.50
N LEU A 389 2.52 -12.71 35.38
CA LEU A 389 2.35 -13.58 34.20
C LEU A 389 0.93 -14.16 34.13
N SER A 390 0.38 -14.62 35.27
CA SER A 390 -1.00 -15.13 35.30
C SER A 390 -2.02 -14.06 34.97
N PHE A 391 -1.83 -12.84 35.48
CA PHE A 391 -2.69 -11.68 35.16
C PHE A 391 -2.60 -11.29 33.69
N ALA A 392 -1.39 -11.27 33.11
CA ALA A 392 -1.17 -10.99 31.69
C ALA A 392 -1.92 -12.00 30.79
N THR A 393 -1.81 -13.29 31.11
CA THR A 393 -2.56 -14.35 30.38
C THR A 393 -4.06 -14.16 30.49
N ALA A 394 -4.58 -13.84 31.68
CA ALA A 394 -6.01 -13.62 31.88
C ALA A 394 -6.52 -12.38 31.07
N ARG A 395 -5.77 -11.28 31.08
CA ARG A 395 -6.14 -10.06 30.38
C ARG A 395 -6.11 -10.20 28.85
N SER A 396 -5.08 -10.87 28.31
CA SER A 396 -5.00 -11.12 26.86
C SER A 396 -6.07 -12.12 26.39
N ARG A 397 -6.43 -13.12 27.23
CA ARG A 397 -7.59 -13.98 26.99
C ARG A 397 -8.89 -13.18 26.95
N GLU A 398 -9.09 -12.27 27.90
CA GLU A 398 -10.28 -11.41 27.94
C GLU A 398 -10.39 -10.56 26.67
N LEU A 399 -9.29 -9.96 26.17
CA LEU A 399 -9.27 -9.23 24.90
C LEU A 399 -9.70 -10.14 23.75
N ALA A 400 -9.12 -11.32 23.66
CA ALA A 400 -9.44 -12.29 22.61
C ALA A 400 -10.91 -12.72 22.66
N ALA A 401 -11.46 -12.99 23.84
CA ALA A 401 -12.86 -13.32 24.01
C ALA A 401 -13.79 -12.17 23.58
N LYS A 402 -13.47 -10.91 23.91
CA LYS A 402 -14.22 -9.74 23.47
C LYS A 402 -14.25 -9.63 21.95
N ILE A 403 -13.10 -9.86 21.27
CA ILE A 403 -13.03 -9.86 19.80
C ILE A 403 -13.90 -10.98 19.23
N LYS A 404 -13.76 -12.23 19.71
CA LYS A 404 -14.59 -13.35 19.24
C LYS A 404 -16.09 -13.06 19.33
N ALA A 405 -16.54 -12.50 20.45
CA ALA A 405 -17.94 -12.19 20.68
C ALA A 405 -18.48 -11.16 19.66
N GLU A 406 -17.66 -10.22 19.19
CA GLU A 406 -18.03 -9.23 18.18
C GLU A 406 -18.30 -9.87 16.81
N PHE A 407 -17.62 -10.98 16.52
CA PHE A 407 -17.79 -11.73 15.26
C PHE A 407 -18.75 -12.91 15.36
N GLY A 408 -19.45 -13.04 16.49
CA GLY A 408 -20.43 -14.12 16.69
C GLY A 408 -19.82 -15.53 16.73
N LYS A 409 -18.57 -15.64 17.15
CA LYS A 409 -17.79 -16.89 17.19
C LYS A 409 -17.59 -17.39 18.62
#